data_2c48e5d75a2e39f98789d7c72eb293ea
#
_entry.id   2c48e5d75a2e39f98789d7c72eb293ea
#
_cell.length_a   1.000
_cell.length_b   1.000
_cell.length_c   1.000
_cell.angle_alpha   90.00
_cell.angle_beta   90.00
_cell.angle_gamma   90.00
#
_symmetry.space_group_name_H-M   'P 1'
#
loop_
_entity.id
_entity.type
_entity.pdbx_description
1 polymer ?
#
loop_
_entity_poly.entity_id
_entity_poly.type
_entity_poly.pdbx_seq_one_letter_code
_entity_poly.pdbx_strand_id
1 'polypeptide(L)'
;MMKVTVFKQKPYSEEYTNPLGVKTFRTMEYPPNHVDVELVLDIIRQEKLKPGIDTIRSFYDTDTQMYSELKGKLPVCLFAGTFGRFSNAAFITPSGLVTVDFDKIPVHAMSDVRNMIVQDEYTYASFLSPGGRGYKTLVRVADNIDN
;
A
#
# COMPACT_ATOMS: atom_id res chain seq x y z
N MET A 1 20.55 3.13 2.13
CA MET A 1 19.56 2.23 1.49
C MET A 1 18.27 2.26 2.29
N MET A 2 17.18 2.71 1.67
CA MET A 2 15.89 2.87 2.35
C MET A 2 15.15 1.53 2.38
N LYS A 3 15.06 0.92 3.56
CA LYS A 3 14.33 -0.35 3.75
C LYS A 3 12.87 -0.09 4.10
N VAL A 4 12.01 -0.85 3.48
CA VAL A 4 10.55 -0.84 3.67
C VAL A 4 10.06 -2.27 3.93
N THR A 5 8.82 -2.42 4.38
CA THR A 5 8.26 -3.74 4.65
C THR A 5 7.12 -4.05 3.69
N VAL A 6 7.21 -5.20 3.05
CA VAL A 6 6.17 -5.74 2.17
C VAL A 6 5.54 -6.97 2.82
N PHE A 7 4.22 -7.02 2.79
CA PHE A 7 3.42 -8.19 3.15
C PHE A 7 2.72 -8.74 1.89
N LYS A 8 2.54 -10.04 1.82
CA LYS A 8 1.85 -10.69 0.70
C LYS A 8 0.43 -10.15 0.52
N GLN A 9 -0.25 -9.85 1.62
CA GLN A 9 -1.52 -9.14 1.67
C GLN A 9 -1.76 -8.61 3.09
N LYS A 10 -2.79 -7.78 3.27
CA LYS A 10 -3.23 -7.32 4.60
C LYS A 10 -3.71 -8.50 5.45
N PRO A 11 -3.60 -8.40 6.80
CA PRO A 11 -4.27 -9.35 7.68
C PRO A 11 -5.77 -9.42 7.38
N TYR A 12 -6.34 -10.61 7.52
CA TYR A 12 -7.77 -10.86 7.30
C TYR A 12 -8.33 -11.81 8.34
N SER A 13 -9.63 -11.76 8.57
CA SER A 13 -10.33 -12.70 9.44
C SER A 13 -10.77 -13.92 8.65
N GLU A 14 -10.52 -15.10 9.22
CA GLU A 14 -10.94 -16.38 8.67
C GLU A 14 -11.86 -17.09 9.66
N GLU A 15 -13.03 -17.56 9.19
CA GLU A 15 -13.90 -18.43 9.97
C GLU A 15 -13.29 -19.83 10.03
N TYR A 16 -13.24 -20.43 11.20
CA TYR A 16 -12.84 -21.82 11.37
C TYR A 16 -13.66 -22.49 12.48
N THR A 17 -13.75 -23.79 12.41
CA THR A 17 -14.37 -24.59 13.47
C THR A 17 -13.31 -25.04 14.46
N ASN A 18 -13.44 -24.66 15.72
CA ASN A 18 -12.50 -25.05 16.76
C ASN A 18 -12.64 -26.55 17.13
N PRO A 19 -11.70 -27.14 17.93
CA PRO A 19 -11.80 -28.55 18.32
C PRO A 19 -13.06 -28.93 19.09
N LEU A 20 -13.81 -27.95 19.61
CA LEU A 20 -15.09 -28.17 20.31
C LEU A 20 -16.30 -28.12 19.34
N GLY A 21 -16.06 -28.01 18.03
CA GLY A 21 -17.12 -27.92 17.02
C GLY A 21 -17.78 -26.55 16.92
N VAL A 22 -17.24 -25.50 17.55
CA VAL A 22 -17.79 -24.16 17.53
C VAL A 22 -17.15 -23.34 16.42
N LYS A 23 -17.97 -22.68 15.61
CA LYS A 23 -17.52 -21.71 14.60
C LYS A 23 -17.02 -20.44 15.29
N THR A 24 -15.83 -20.01 14.96
CA THR A 24 -15.19 -18.81 15.49
C THR A 24 -14.31 -18.18 14.40
N PHE A 25 -13.69 -17.04 14.70
CA PHE A 25 -12.82 -16.32 13.76
C PHE A 25 -11.39 -16.25 14.30
N ARG A 26 -10.42 -16.32 13.42
CA ARG A 26 -9.01 -16.06 13.69
C ARG A 26 -8.45 -15.05 12.71
N THR A 27 -7.49 -14.25 13.18
CA THR A 27 -6.75 -13.34 12.31
C THR A 27 -5.62 -14.09 11.64
N MET A 28 -5.59 -14.02 10.31
CA MET A 28 -4.51 -14.55 9.49
C MET A 28 -3.57 -13.41 9.14
N GLU A 29 -2.27 -13.60 9.39
CA GLU A 29 -1.22 -12.63 9.08
C GLU A 29 -0.14 -13.28 8.22
N TYR A 30 0.44 -12.49 7.31
CA TYR A 30 1.62 -12.90 6.54
C TYR A 30 2.89 -12.36 7.19
N PRO A 31 4.02 -13.08 7.08
CA PRO A 31 5.29 -12.59 7.60
C PRO A 31 5.76 -11.34 6.85
N PRO A 32 6.50 -10.45 7.52
CA PRO A 32 7.11 -9.29 6.90
C PRO A 32 8.26 -9.70 5.98
N ASN A 33 8.43 -8.96 4.87
CA ASN A 33 9.59 -9.04 4.01
C ASN A 33 10.20 -7.64 3.90
N HIS A 34 11.43 -7.49 4.38
CA HIS A 34 12.15 -6.20 4.36
C HIS A 34 12.96 -6.10 3.07
N VAL A 35 12.64 -5.11 2.26
CA VAL A 35 13.25 -4.90 0.95
C VAL A 35 13.68 -3.45 0.75
N ASP A 36 14.51 -3.19 -0.26
CA ASP A 36 14.76 -1.84 -0.70
C ASP A 36 13.53 -1.22 -1.33
N VAL A 37 13.30 0.06 -1.05
CA VAL A 37 12.20 0.81 -1.65
C VAL A 37 12.27 0.78 -3.18
N GLU A 38 13.48 0.86 -3.76
CA GLU A 38 13.66 0.84 -5.22
C GLU A 38 13.16 -0.47 -5.84
N LEU A 39 13.31 -1.61 -5.17
CA LEU A 39 12.76 -2.87 -5.66
C LEU A 39 11.22 -2.80 -5.77
N VAL A 40 10.56 -2.19 -4.81
CA VAL A 40 9.10 -2.02 -4.85
C VAL A 40 8.70 -1.06 -5.97
N LEU A 41 9.41 0.06 -6.12
CA LEU A 41 9.15 1.02 -7.17
C LEU A 41 9.39 0.42 -8.56
N ASP A 42 10.40 -0.43 -8.73
CA ASP A 42 10.64 -1.13 -9.99
C ASP A 42 9.53 -2.12 -10.35
N ILE A 43 8.98 -2.82 -9.37
CA ILE A 43 7.80 -3.69 -9.57
C ILE A 43 6.62 -2.86 -10.07
N ILE A 44 6.42 -1.67 -9.51
CA ILE A 44 5.35 -0.74 -9.92
C ILE A 44 5.62 -0.19 -11.32
N ARG A 45 6.83 0.30 -11.61
CA ARG A 45 7.23 0.84 -12.93
C ARG A 45 7.11 -0.20 -14.04
N GLN A 46 7.43 -1.46 -13.75
CA GLN A 46 7.34 -2.58 -14.68
C GLN A 46 5.92 -3.16 -14.79
N GLU A 47 4.95 -2.57 -14.10
CA GLU A 47 3.55 -2.99 -14.13
C GLU A 47 3.34 -4.49 -13.84
N LYS A 48 4.16 -5.08 -12.95
CA LYS A 48 4.13 -6.52 -12.63
C LYS A 48 2.78 -7.01 -12.13
N LEU A 49 1.98 -6.13 -11.52
CA LEU A 49 0.64 -6.46 -10.99
C LEU A 49 -0.49 -5.96 -11.88
N LYS A 50 -0.19 -5.47 -13.08
CA LYS A 50 -1.16 -4.84 -13.98
C LYS A 50 -2.42 -5.68 -14.24
N PRO A 51 -2.35 -6.98 -14.57
CA PRO A 51 -3.56 -7.76 -14.84
C PRO A 51 -4.53 -7.79 -13.66
N GLY A 52 -4.02 -7.96 -12.44
CA GLY A 52 -4.83 -7.92 -11.21
C GLY A 52 -5.39 -6.53 -10.93
N ILE A 53 -4.60 -5.49 -11.15
CA ILE A 53 -5.01 -4.10 -10.97
C ILE A 53 -6.10 -3.71 -11.99
N ASP A 54 -5.97 -4.09 -13.24
CA ASP A 54 -6.97 -3.83 -14.27
C ASP A 54 -8.30 -4.52 -13.92
N THR A 55 -8.25 -5.75 -13.39
CA THR A 55 -9.43 -6.46 -12.90
C THR A 55 -10.08 -5.70 -11.73
N ILE A 56 -9.31 -5.25 -10.76
CA ILE A 56 -9.81 -4.45 -9.62
C ILE A 56 -10.51 -3.19 -10.12
N ARG A 57 -9.88 -2.46 -11.04
CA ARG A 57 -10.44 -1.22 -11.62
C ARG A 57 -11.75 -1.44 -12.35
N SER A 58 -11.94 -2.60 -12.99
CA SER A 58 -13.19 -2.93 -13.69
C SER A 58 -14.40 -3.01 -12.75
N PHE A 59 -14.19 -3.25 -11.45
CA PHE A 59 -15.24 -3.32 -10.44
C PHE A 59 -15.47 -2.02 -9.67
N TYR A 60 -14.65 -0.99 -9.88
CA TYR A 60 -14.68 0.25 -9.08
C TYR A 60 -16.09 0.88 -8.99
N ASP A 61 -16.78 1.02 -10.11
CA ASP A 61 -18.10 1.63 -10.20
C ASP A 61 -19.27 0.60 -10.29
N THR A 62 -18.98 -0.70 -10.42
CA THR A 62 -19.95 -1.73 -10.72
C THR A 62 -20.23 -2.71 -9.58
N ASP A 63 -19.20 -3.05 -8.79
CA ASP A 63 -19.28 -3.98 -7.67
C ASP A 63 -18.30 -3.61 -6.55
N THR A 64 -18.79 -2.83 -5.59
CA THR A 64 -17.99 -2.34 -4.46
C THR A 64 -17.45 -3.48 -3.58
N GLN A 65 -18.21 -4.57 -3.42
CA GLN A 65 -17.78 -5.70 -2.61
C GLN A 65 -16.60 -6.43 -3.29
N MET A 66 -16.76 -6.78 -4.57
CA MET A 66 -15.71 -7.45 -5.34
C MET A 66 -14.45 -6.57 -5.44
N TYR A 67 -14.64 -5.27 -5.68
CA TYR A 67 -13.54 -4.30 -5.66
C TYR A 67 -12.74 -4.34 -4.35
N SER A 68 -13.43 -4.31 -3.20
CA SER A 68 -12.80 -4.33 -1.88
C SER A 68 -12.10 -5.66 -1.59
N GLU A 69 -12.72 -6.78 -1.95
CA GLU A 69 -12.15 -8.12 -1.76
C GLU A 69 -10.86 -8.30 -2.56
N LEU A 70 -10.87 -7.96 -3.84
CA LEU A 70 -9.70 -8.11 -4.71
C LEU A 70 -8.58 -7.15 -4.32
N LYS A 71 -8.93 -5.89 -3.99
CA LYS A 71 -7.96 -4.91 -3.50
C LYS A 71 -7.29 -5.37 -2.20
N GLY A 72 -8.06 -6.00 -1.30
CA GLY A 72 -7.55 -6.54 -0.03
C GLY A 72 -6.53 -7.67 -0.20
N LYS A 73 -6.52 -8.35 -1.34
CA LYS A 73 -5.58 -9.45 -1.67
C LYS A 73 -4.27 -8.96 -2.33
N LEU A 74 -4.16 -7.68 -2.65
CA LEU A 74 -2.91 -7.11 -3.19
C LEU A 74 -1.80 -7.13 -2.14
N PRO A 75 -0.54 -7.27 -2.56
CA PRO A 75 0.59 -6.99 -1.70
C PRO A 75 0.50 -5.58 -1.11
N VAL A 76 0.93 -5.44 0.14
CA VAL A 76 0.95 -4.17 0.86
C VAL A 76 2.37 -3.79 1.20
N CYS A 77 2.74 -2.55 0.94
CA CYS A 77 4.01 -1.99 1.36
C CYS A 77 3.79 -0.92 2.42
N LEU A 78 4.48 -1.05 3.55
CA LEU A 78 4.61 -0.01 4.57
C LEU A 78 5.87 0.79 4.28
N PHE A 79 5.72 1.90 3.60
CA PHE A 79 6.85 2.72 3.12
C PHE A 79 7.55 3.52 4.22
N ALA A 80 6.90 3.72 5.38
CA ALA A 80 7.48 4.50 6.48
C ALA A 80 8.72 3.84 7.11
N GLY A 81 8.93 2.52 6.89
CA GLY A 81 10.09 1.83 7.45
C GLY A 81 9.95 0.33 7.50
N THR A 82 10.69 -0.28 8.42
CA THR A 82 10.63 -1.71 8.69
C THR A 82 9.71 -2.01 9.87
N PHE A 83 8.96 -3.10 9.77
CA PHE A 83 7.96 -3.51 10.77
C PHE A 83 8.07 -5.03 10.99
N GLY A 84 7.95 -5.47 12.24
CA GLY A 84 7.95 -6.89 12.60
C GLY A 84 6.63 -7.61 12.28
N ARG A 85 5.53 -6.86 12.17
CA ARG A 85 4.20 -7.34 11.77
C ARG A 85 3.39 -6.17 11.20
N PHE A 86 2.19 -6.45 10.66
CA PHE A 86 1.30 -5.40 10.13
C PHE A 86 0.61 -4.63 11.27
N SER A 87 1.39 -3.80 11.97
CA SER A 87 0.93 -2.97 13.10
C SER A 87 1.90 -1.82 13.33
N ASN A 88 1.39 -0.64 13.66
CA ASN A 88 2.23 0.51 14.04
C ASN A 88 3.08 0.21 15.29
N ALA A 89 2.55 -0.58 16.23
CA ALA A 89 3.27 -1.00 17.43
C ALA A 89 4.49 -1.90 17.14
N ALA A 90 4.60 -2.45 15.93
CA ALA A 90 5.70 -3.31 15.51
C ALA A 90 6.73 -2.58 14.63
N PHE A 91 6.74 -1.25 14.66
CA PHE A 91 7.73 -0.42 13.97
C PHE A 91 9.14 -0.68 14.51
N ILE A 92 10.11 -0.82 13.61
CA ILE A 92 11.51 -1.14 13.95
C ILE A 92 12.44 0.02 13.58
N THR A 93 12.45 0.41 12.29
CA THR A 93 13.41 1.42 11.79
C THR A 93 12.76 2.30 10.73
N PRO A 94 12.93 3.63 10.77
CA PRO A 94 12.40 4.51 9.73
C PRO A 94 13.11 4.32 8.39
N SER A 95 12.38 4.54 7.30
CA SER A 95 12.93 4.59 5.94
C SER A 95 13.40 5.98 5.53
N GLY A 96 12.98 7.03 6.24
CA GLY A 96 13.11 8.42 5.81
C GLY A 96 12.02 8.87 4.83
N LEU A 97 10.97 8.07 4.66
CA LEU A 97 9.83 8.37 3.79
C LEU A 97 8.53 8.46 4.58
N VAL A 98 7.67 9.37 4.17
CA VAL A 98 6.28 9.46 4.60
C VAL A 98 5.38 9.22 3.39
N THR A 99 4.29 8.48 3.58
CA THR A 99 3.29 8.27 2.53
C THR A 99 2.17 9.29 2.67
N VAL A 100 1.84 9.95 1.57
CA VAL A 100 0.67 10.81 1.43
C VAL A 100 -0.26 10.20 0.39
N ASP A 101 -1.51 9.97 0.77
CA ASP A 101 -2.52 9.42 -0.13
C ASP A 101 -3.47 10.53 -0.59
N PHE A 102 -3.52 10.76 -1.91
CA PHE A 102 -4.49 11.65 -2.55
C PHE A 102 -5.61 10.77 -3.11
N ASP A 103 -6.72 10.69 -2.40
CA ASP A 103 -7.82 9.79 -2.74
C ASP A 103 -9.02 10.51 -3.37
N LYS A 104 -9.84 9.74 -4.10
CA LYS A 104 -11.12 10.21 -4.67
C LYS A 104 -10.99 11.46 -5.52
N ILE A 105 -9.91 11.57 -6.28
CA ILE A 105 -9.69 12.71 -7.18
C ILE A 105 -10.67 12.59 -8.35
N PRO A 106 -11.43 13.67 -8.66
CA PRO A 106 -12.26 13.69 -9.87
C PRO A 106 -11.42 13.46 -11.12
N VAL A 107 -11.95 12.73 -12.11
CA VAL A 107 -11.20 12.36 -13.32
C VAL A 107 -10.60 13.58 -14.01
N HIS A 108 -11.37 14.68 -14.10
CA HIS A 108 -10.90 15.92 -14.74
C HIS A 108 -9.76 16.62 -13.98
N ALA A 109 -9.59 16.35 -12.68
CA ALA A 109 -8.54 16.95 -11.86
C ALA A 109 -7.28 16.08 -11.71
N MET A 110 -7.31 14.83 -12.20
CA MET A 110 -6.20 13.88 -12.03
C MET A 110 -4.88 14.43 -12.59
N SER A 111 -4.91 15.03 -13.78
CA SER A 111 -3.72 15.58 -14.44
C SER A 111 -3.13 16.77 -13.66
N ASP A 112 -3.97 17.64 -13.15
CA ASP A 112 -3.52 18.83 -12.40
C ASP A 112 -2.89 18.41 -11.07
N VAL A 113 -3.52 17.49 -10.34
CA VAL A 113 -2.96 16.93 -9.09
C VAL A 113 -1.62 16.25 -9.36
N ARG A 114 -1.51 15.43 -10.43
CA ARG A 114 -0.24 14.82 -10.82
C ARG A 114 0.85 15.87 -11.07
N ASN A 115 0.53 16.93 -11.80
CA ASN A 115 1.49 18.00 -12.10
C ASN A 115 1.97 18.70 -10.83
N MET A 116 1.08 18.98 -9.88
CA MET A 116 1.45 19.54 -8.58
C MET A 116 2.40 18.62 -7.81
N ILE A 117 2.10 17.31 -7.74
CA ILE A 117 2.94 16.32 -7.06
C ILE A 117 4.33 16.24 -7.68
N VAL A 118 4.42 16.23 -9.02
CA VAL A 118 5.69 16.10 -9.74
C VAL A 118 6.58 17.34 -9.59
N GLN A 119 5.99 18.52 -9.37
CA GLN A 119 6.73 19.77 -9.17
C GLN A 119 7.22 19.98 -7.73
N ASP A 120 6.73 19.19 -6.78
CA ASP A 120 7.15 19.29 -5.38
C ASP A 120 8.54 18.68 -5.20
N GLU A 121 9.48 19.48 -4.67
CA GLU A 121 10.87 19.09 -4.48
C GLU A 121 11.10 17.99 -3.44
N TYR A 122 10.16 17.80 -2.51
CA TYR A 122 10.20 16.76 -1.49
C TYR A 122 9.62 15.43 -1.95
N THR A 123 8.93 15.42 -3.09
CA THR A 123 8.38 14.19 -3.66
C THR A 123 9.51 13.26 -4.10
N TYR A 124 9.61 12.10 -3.46
CA TYR A 124 10.54 11.03 -3.82
C TYR A 124 10.01 10.18 -4.98
N ALA A 125 8.76 9.75 -4.87
CA ALA A 125 8.06 8.98 -5.89
C ALA A 125 6.55 9.17 -5.76
N SER A 126 5.83 9.03 -6.86
CA SER A 126 4.38 8.99 -6.85
C SER A 126 3.87 8.03 -7.90
N PHE A 127 2.80 7.31 -7.59
CA PHE A 127 2.19 6.35 -8.49
C PHE A 127 0.68 6.29 -8.30
N LEU A 128 -0.01 5.85 -9.36
CA LEU A 128 -1.45 5.71 -9.36
C LEU A 128 -1.90 4.64 -8.37
N SER A 129 -2.91 4.92 -7.57
CA SER A 129 -3.48 3.94 -6.66
C SER A 129 -4.10 2.75 -7.43
N PRO A 130 -4.25 1.57 -6.80
CA PRO A 130 -4.90 0.43 -7.45
C PRO A 130 -6.30 0.73 -7.97
N GLY A 131 -7.06 1.59 -7.30
CA GLY A 131 -8.38 2.04 -7.75
C GLY A 131 -8.37 2.97 -8.96
N GLY A 132 -7.22 3.56 -9.29
CA GLY A 132 -7.09 4.48 -10.43
C GLY A 132 -7.68 5.87 -10.21
N ARG A 133 -8.13 6.19 -9.00
CA ARG A 133 -8.77 7.47 -8.64
C ARG A 133 -7.99 8.25 -7.58
N GLY A 134 -6.70 7.99 -7.47
CA GLY A 134 -5.84 8.65 -6.52
C GLY A 134 -4.37 8.39 -6.78
N TYR A 135 -3.52 9.11 -6.06
CA TYR A 135 -2.07 8.93 -6.08
C TYR A 135 -1.56 8.59 -4.69
N LYS A 136 -0.68 7.62 -4.63
CA LYS A 136 0.16 7.37 -3.46
C LYS A 136 1.50 8.06 -3.71
N THR A 137 1.85 8.99 -2.83
CA THR A 137 3.05 9.81 -2.95
C THR A 137 3.98 9.55 -1.78
N LEU A 138 5.23 9.29 -2.07
CA LEU A 138 6.29 9.13 -1.08
C LEU A 138 7.05 10.45 -0.99
N VAL A 139 7.11 11.00 0.21
CA VAL A 139 7.77 12.28 0.50
C VAL A 139 8.98 12.01 1.39
N ARG A 140 10.11 12.62 1.07
CA ARG A 140 11.30 12.57 1.93
C ARG A 140 11.08 13.43 3.17
N VAL A 141 11.38 12.87 4.33
CA VAL A 141 11.51 13.63 5.57
C VAL A 141 12.99 13.92 5.82
N ALA A 142 13.27 15.12 6.30
CA ALA A 142 14.64 15.50 6.65
C ALA A 142 15.20 14.57 7.73
N ASP A 143 16.47 14.16 7.57
CA ASP A 143 17.16 13.27 8.51
C ASP A 143 17.40 13.91 9.90
N ASN A 144 17.00 15.15 10.10
CA ASN A 144 17.19 15.91 11.33
C ASN A 144 15.85 16.25 11.98
N ILE A 145 15.22 15.26 12.60
CA ILE A 145 14.46 15.53 13.81
C ILE A 145 15.40 15.18 14.95
N ASP A 146 16.32 16.10 15.25
CA ASP A 146 17.04 16.09 16.51
C ASP A 146 15.99 16.22 17.63
N ASN A 147 15.92 15.18 18.48
CA ASN A 147 15.10 15.13 19.68
C ASN A 147 15.54 16.21 20.67
#